data_50d0cf7b97882502b5218b1cba5ca0d7
#
_entry.id   50d0cf7b97882502b5218b1cba5ca0d7
#
_cell.length_a   1.000
_cell.length_b   1.000
_cell.length_c   1.000
_cell.angle_alpha   90.00
_cell.angle_beta   90.00
_cell.angle_gamma   90.00
#
_symmetry.space_group_name_H-M   'P 1'
#
loop_
_entity.id
_entity.type
_entity.pdbx_description
1 polymer ?
#
loop_
_entity_poly.entity_id
_entity_poly.type
_entity_poly.pdbx_seq_one_letter_code
_entity_poly.pdbx_strand_id
1 'polypeptide(L)'
;MNSLLYPKLFGEAGSHFAAEVERRARGSFTIEVQDRMVLDQDSFGALEAGLIDAVWGSAGHHHREDPALAIFSGFPFGPDPDGFTAWMREGGGAEALDAIYARHGLKSLYCGVLPAEGGGWFRAPVETVADLDGLAMRAFGYGALTLRALGVVPYELPAADIRPALDTGLIAAAEFSLPSIDADLGLHEAAGYLYLPGWQQPATSLELLMPERSWAALSDDHRSAIEAACEATLSWSLAMARERQVAALERFRAEGVMVHDWPEEILAALRRAWTEVIAEEAARDALLAAAWESYLGHVESQGSATAQDYID
;
A
#
# COMPACT_ATOMS: atom_id res chain seq x y z
N MET A 1 -16.49 -2.61 12.00
CA MET A 1 -15.29 -2.22 11.23
C MET A 1 -15.56 -2.35 9.74
N ASN A 2 -15.28 -1.33 8.99
CA ASN A 2 -15.42 -1.35 7.53
C ASN A 2 -14.10 -1.72 6.88
N SER A 3 -14.12 -2.66 5.92
CA SER A 3 -12.92 -3.02 5.13
C SER A 3 -12.93 -2.23 3.83
N LEU A 4 -11.94 -1.36 3.62
CA LEU A 4 -11.80 -0.54 2.42
C LEU A 4 -11.09 -1.27 1.29
N LEU A 5 -10.42 -2.37 1.60
CA LEU A 5 -9.54 -3.06 0.68
C LEU A 5 -10.27 -4.16 -0.07
N TYR A 6 -9.70 -4.55 -1.21
CA TYR A 6 -10.17 -5.66 -2.01
C TYR A 6 -10.44 -6.91 -1.14
N PRO A 7 -11.59 -7.60 -1.28
CA PRO A 7 -12.04 -8.62 -0.31
C PRO A 7 -11.06 -9.76 -0.08
N LYS A 8 -10.39 -10.22 -1.15
CA LYS A 8 -9.39 -11.28 -1.03
C LYS A 8 -8.08 -10.71 -0.48
N LEU A 9 -7.33 -11.50 0.25
CA LEU A 9 -6.11 -11.22 0.98
C LEU A 9 -6.23 -10.04 1.96
N PHE A 10 -6.55 -8.84 1.51
CA PHE A 10 -6.70 -7.66 2.37
C PHE A 10 -7.92 -7.78 3.29
N GLY A 11 -9.10 -8.09 2.75
CA GLY A 11 -10.32 -8.31 3.54
C GLY A 11 -10.21 -9.56 4.41
N GLU A 12 -9.54 -10.61 3.92
CA GLU A 12 -9.24 -11.79 4.72
C GLU A 12 -8.31 -11.48 5.89
N ALA A 13 -7.32 -10.58 5.73
CA ALA A 13 -6.48 -10.11 6.82
C ALA A 13 -7.29 -9.37 7.87
N GLY A 14 -8.26 -8.53 7.47
CA GLY A 14 -9.21 -7.88 8.38
C GLY A 14 -10.10 -8.87 9.13
N SER A 15 -10.54 -9.94 8.46
CA SER A 15 -11.33 -11.01 9.07
C SER A 15 -10.48 -11.85 10.05
N HIS A 16 -9.24 -12.14 9.69
CA HIS A 16 -8.28 -12.80 10.57
C HIS A 16 -8.01 -11.96 11.82
N PHE A 17 -7.77 -10.66 11.65
CA PHE A 17 -7.59 -9.72 12.74
C PHE A 17 -8.79 -9.73 13.69
N ALA A 18 -10.02 -9.63 13.17
CA ALA A 18 -11.23 -9.64 13.98
C ALA A 18 -11.39 -10.92 14.80
N ALA A 19 -11.11 -12.08 14.19
CA ALA A 19 -11.12 -13.38 14.88
C ALA A 19 -10.04 -13.46 15.98
N GLU A 20 -8.85 -12.93 15.72
CA GLU A 20 -7.76 -12.85 16.72
C GLU A 20 -8.12 -11.95 17.90
N VAL A 21 -8.79 -10.83 17.68
CA VAL A 21 -9.29 -9.95 18.75
C VAL A 21 -10.31 -10.68 19.61
N GLU A 22 -11.33 -11.30 19.01
CA GLU A 22 -12.35 -12.05 19.75
C GLU A 22 -11.75 -13.17 20.60
N ARG A 23 -10.84 -13.94 20.00
CA ARG A 23 -10.12 -15.03 20.70
C ARG A 23 -9.35 -14.51 21.91
N ARG A 24 -8.60 -13.41 21.77
CA ARG A 24 -7.75 -12.82 22.82
C ARG A 24 -8.58 -12.14 23.91
N ALA A 25 -9.65 -11.48 23.52
CA ALA A 25 -10.62 -10.89 24.45
C ALA A 25 -11.55 -11.94 25.06
N ARG A 26 -11.41 -13.23 24.74
CA ARG A 26 -12.25 -14.33 25.24
C ARG A 26 -13.75 -14.09 25.05
N GLY A 27 -14.11 -13.49 23.91
CA GLY A 27 -15.49 -13.16 23.56
C GLY A 27 -16.09 -11.95 24.28
N SER A 28 -15.31 -11.24 25.13
CA SER A 28 -15.80 -10.01 25.80
C SER A 28 -15.79 -8.79 24.89
N PHE A 29 -15.08 -8.86 23.76
CA PHE A 29 -15.01 -7.84 22.72
C PHE A 29 -14.96 -8.50 21.35
N THR A 30 -15.80 -8.05 20.43
CA THR A 30 -15.91 -8.58 19.08
C THR A 30 -15.87 -7.47 18.05
N ILE A 31 -15.38 -7.78 16.86
CA ILE A 31 -15.35 -6.88 15.71
C ILE A 31 -16.16 -7.52 14.59
N GLU A 32 -17.26 -6.88 14.21
CA GLU A 32 -18.00 -7.25 13.02
C GLU A 32 -17.36 -6.59 11.79
N VAL A 33 -16.89 -7.41 10.86
CA VAL A 33 -16.30 -6.94 9.60
C VAL A 33 -17.41 -6.77 8.58
N GLN A 34 -17.50 -5.59 8.00
CA GLN A 34 -18.48 -5.24 6.98
C GLN A 34 -17.75 -4.86 5.69
N ASP A 35 -17.98 -5.61 4.64
CA ASP A 35 -17.41 -5.32 3.34
C ASP A 35 -18.18 -4.17 2.67
N ARG A 36 -17.49 -3.07 2.35
CA ARG A 36 -17.98 -1.99 1.49
C ARG A 36 -19.25 -1.25 1.91
N MET A 37 -19.59 -1.21 3.19
CA MET A 37 -20.82 -0.50 3.59
C MET A 37 -20.71 1.01 3.53
N VAL A 38 -19.55 1.56 3.68
CA VAL A 38 -19.35 3.00 3.66
C VAL A 38 -18.36 3.36 2.58
N LEU A 39 -18.93 3.96 1.56
CA LEU A 39 -18.33 4.99 0.73
C LEU A 39 -16.80 4.93 0.66
N ASP A 40 -16.30 4.40 -0.42
CA ASP A 40 -14.90 4.48 -0.85
C ASP A 40 -14.32 5.93 -0.84
N GLN A 41 -15.05 6.92 -0.33
CA GLN A 41 -14.75 8.34 -0.52
C GLN A 41 -14.75 9.21 0.74
N ASP A 42 -15.21 8.74 1.92
CA ASP A 42 -15.20 9.54 3.15
C ASP A 42 -15.20 8.69 4.42
N SER A 43 -14.11 7.95 4.61
CA SER A 43 -13.92 7.14 5.83
C SER A 43 -13.81 8.00 7.08
N PHE A 44 -13.19 9.18 6.98
CA PHE A 44 -13.01 10.09 8.12
C PHE A 44 -14.35 10.66 8.57
N GLY A 45 -15.17 11.15 7.64
CA GLY A 45 -16.51 11.63 7.96
C GLY A 45 -17.42 10.52 8.52
N ALA A 46 -17.29 9.29 8.02
CA ALA A 46 -18.04 8.15 8.55
C ALA A 46 -17.65 7.78 9.99
N LEU A 47 -16.34 7.81 10.30
CA LEU A 47 -15.82 7.61 11.66
C LEU A 47 -16.24 8.76 12.60
N GLU A 48 -16.16 10.01 12.13
CA GLU A 48 -16.58 11.18 12.90
C GLU A 48 -18.08 11.14 13.24
N ALA A 49 -18.89 10.80 12.24
CA ALA A 49 -20.37 10.68 12.40
C ALA A 49 -20.79 9.44 13.20
N GLY A 50 -19.89 8.50 13.52
CA GLY A 50 -20.20 7.28 14.22
C GLY A 50 -21.01 6.27 13.38
N LEU A 51 -20.95 6.37 12.05
CA LEU A 51 -21.58 5.41 11.14
C LEU A 51 -20.83 4.07 11.13
N ILE A 52 -19.55 4.13 11.38
CA ILE A 52 -18.65 3.00 11.59
C ILE A 52 -17.74 3.28 12.79
N ASP A 53 -17.30 2.23 13.48
CA ASP A 53 -16.44 2.36 14.66
C ASP A 53 -14.96 2.32 14.29
N ALA A 54 -14.61 1.65 13.20
CA ALA A 54 -13.25 1.48 12.73
C ALA A 54 -13.19 1.17 11.23
N VAL A 55 -12.00 1.39 10.65
CA VAL A 55 -11.65 1.05 9.27
C VAL A 55 -10.49 0.07 9.28
N TRP A 56 -10.54 -0.94 8.42
CA TRP A 56 -9.42 -1.79 8.07
C TRP A 56 -8.93 -1.40 6.68
N GLY A 57 -7.69 -0.97 6.58
CA GLY A 57 -7.19 -0.42 5.34
C GLY A 57 -5.68 -0.29 5.30
N SER A 58 -5.23 0.62 4.46
CA SER A 58 -3.86 1.10 4.36
C SER A 58 -3.90 2.63 4.32
N ALA A 59 -2.96 3.27 4.98
CA ALA A 59 -2.97 4.73 5.19
C ALA A 59 -3.07 5.54 3.88
N GLY A 60 -2.42 5.08 2.81
CA GLY A 60 -2.46 5.77 1.53
C GLY A 60 -3.83 5.82 0.86
N HIS A 61 -4.81 5.00 1.27
CA HIS A 61 -6.18 5.15 0.81
C HIS A 61 -6.83 6.46 1.26
N HIS A 62 -6.25 7.08 2.29
CA HIS A 62 -6.68 8.36 2.85
C HIS A 62 -5.85 9.56 2.34
N HIS A 63 -5.08 9.39 1.24
CA HIS A 63 -4.23 10.45 0.68
C HIS A 63 -5.01 11.67 0.18
N ARG A 64 -6.31 11.53 -0.06
CA ARG A 64 -7.17 12.65 -0.46
C ARG A 64 -7.56 13.52 0.72
N GLU A 65 -7.70 12.92 1.90
CA GLU A 65 -7.96 13.60 3.16
C GLU A 65 -6.69 14.23 3.72
N ASP A 66 -5.57 13.51 3.64
CA ASP A 66 -4.25 14.01 4.02
C ASP A 66 -3.16 13.37 3.13
N PRO A 67 -2.54 14.14 2.21
CA PRO A 67 -1.53 13.61 1.29
C PRO A 67 -0.32 12.99 1.97
N ALA A 68 0.03 13.42 3.20
CA ALA A 68 1.14 12.86 3.95
C ALA A 68 0.95 11.37 4.32
N LEU A 69 -0.30 10.87 4.30
CA LEU A 69 -0.60 9.46 4.57
C LEU A 69 -0.12 8.52 3.46
N ALA A 70 0.09 9.03 2.25
CA ALA A 70 0.49 8.20 1.11
C ALA A 70 1.79 7.41 1.35
N ILE A 71 2.77 7.99 2.09
CA ILE A 71 4.07 7.35 2.36
C ILE A 71 3.95 6.07 3.20
N PHE A 72 2.89 5.98 4.02
CA PHE A 72 2.70 4.83 4.91
C PHE A 72 2.04 3.63 4.26
N SER A 73 1.62 3.72 2.99
CA SER A 73 1.22 2.53 2.20
C SER A 73 2.38 1.87 1.47
N GLY A 74 3.56 2.42 1.59
CA GLY A 74 4.73 2.11 0.80
C GLY A 74 5.01 3.22 -0.22
N PHE A 75 6.23 3.31 -0.66
CA PHE A 75 6.69 4.37 -1.56
C PHE A 75 7.74 3.83 -2.53
N PRO A 76 7.96 4.51 -3.67
CA PRO A 76 8.91 4.07 -4.67
C PRO A 76 10.30 3.82 -4.09
N PHE A 77 10.86 2.66 -4.43
CA PHE A 77 12.16 2.20 -3.95
C PHE A 77 12.31 2.13 -2.43
N GLY A 78 11.19 2.11 -1.70
CA GLY A 78 11.15 1.93 -0.26
C GLY A 78 11.68 0.56 0.19
N PRO A 79 11.68 0.30 1.50
CA PRO A 79 12.16 -0.96 2.05
C PRO A 79 11.22 -2.11 1.70
N ASP A 80 11.76 -3.32 1.81
CA ASP A 80 10.95 -4.53 1.83
C ASP A 80 10.06 -4.60 3.10
N PRO A 81 9.18 -5.60 3.23
CA PRO A 81 8.29 -5.71 4.39
C PRO A 81 9.00 -5.74 5.75
N ASP A 82 10.17 -6.36 5.82
CA ASP A 82 10.93 -6.47 7.07
C ASP A 82 11.54 -5.11 7.44
N GLY A 83 12.14 -4.41 6.48
CA GLY A 83 12.67 -3.06 6.66
C GLY A 83 11.56 -2.03 6.92
N PHE A 84 10.40 -2.14 6.26
CA PHE A 84 9.25 -1.28 6.54
C PHE A 84 8.74 -1.48 7.97
N THR A 85 8.64 -2.75 8.42
CA THR A 85 8.22 -3.08 9.77
C THR A 85 9.21 -2.55 10.81
N ALA A 86 10.52 -2.64 10.53
CA ALA A 86 11.56 -2.09 11.41
C ALA A 86 11.44 -0.56 11.53
N TRP A 87 11.23 0.14 10.41
CA TRP A 87 10.98 1.58 10.45
C TRP A 87 9.74 1.93 11.27
N MET A 88 8.62 1.24 11.02
CA MET A 88 7.38 1.49 11.77
C MET A 88 7.53 1.27 13.28
N ARG A 89 8.33 0.29 13.72
CA ARG A 89 8.45 -0.09 15.13
C ARG A 89 9.58 0.61 15.88
N GLU A 90 10.68 0.88 15.20
CA GLU A 90 11.94 1.28 15.83
C GLU A 90 12.51 2.56 15.22
N GLY A 91 12.06 2.91 14.01
CA GLY A 91 12.59 4.03 13.24
C GLY A 91 11.76 5.32 13.31
N GLY A 92 10.69 5.37 14.12
CA GLY A 92 9.84 6.55 14.25
C GLY A 92 8.66 6.59 13.25
N GLY A 93 8.44 5.53 12.46
CA GLY A 93 7.37 5.48 11.48
C GLY A 93 5.98 5.53 12.12
N ALA A 94 5.76 4.77 13.19
CA ALA A 94 4.47 4.76 13.89
C ALA A 94 4.16 6.11 14.53
N GLU A 95 5.15 6.76 15.13
CA GLU A 95 5.02 8.09 15.74
C GLU A 95 4.70 9.15 14.69
N ALA A 96 5.33 9.08 13.51
CA ALA A 96 5.06 9.99 12.42
C ALA A 96 3.64 9.79 11.85
N LEU A 97 3.19 8.55 11.70
CA LEU A 97 1.81 8.22 11.28
C LEU A 97 0.79 8.73 12.30
N ASP A 98 1.02 8.47 13.59
CA ASP A 98 0.16 8.96 14.67
C ASP A 98 0.06 10.50 14.67
N ALA A 99 1.16 11.21 14.42
CA ALA A 99 1.16 12.67 14.36
C ALA A 99 0.29 13.21 13.19
N ILE A 100 0.23 12.50 12.06
CA ILE A 100 -0.65 12.86 10.95
C ILE A 100 -2.11 12.59 11.31
N TYR A 101 -2.44 11.39 11.77
CA TYR A 101 -3.81 11.05 12.14
C TYR A 101 -4.37 11.87 13.32
N ALA A 102 -3.51 12.32 14.22
CA ALA A 102 -3.90 13.20 15.33
C ALA A 102 -4.53 14.52 14.87
N ARG A 103 -4.17 15.06 13.68
CA ARG A 103 -4.82 16.23 13.08
C ARG A 103 -6.32 16.01 12.86
N HIS A 104 -6.72 14.75 12.68
CA HIS A 104 -8.07 14.32 12.35
C HIS A 104 -8.78 13.67 13.55
N GLY A 105 -8.15 13.66 14.74
CA GLY A 105 -8.70 13.00 15.93
C GLY A 105 -8.82 11.49 15.81
N LEU A 106 -7.95 10.90 14.99
CA LEU A 106 -7.91 9.46 14.68
C LEU A 106 -6.67 8.82 15.28
N LYS A 107 -6.77 7.53 15.58
CA LYS A 107 -5.71 6.63 16.03
C LYS A 107 -5.57 5.49 15.05
N SER A 108 -4.35 5.27 14.56
CA SER A 108 -3.99 4.11 13.76
C SER A 108 -3.19 3.10 14.59
N LEU A 109 -3.34 1.83 14.22
CA LEU A 109 -2.52 0.73 14.70
C LEU A 109 -1.97 -0.02 13.49
N TYR A 110 -0.64 -0.16 13.42
CA TYR A 110 0.04 -0.94 12.40
C TYR A 110 -0.22 -2.44 12.63
N CYS A 111 -1.00 -3.07 11.75
CA CYS A 111 -1.52 -4.42 11.97
C CYS A 111 -1.11 -5.43 10.90
N GLY A 112 -0.37 -5.02 9.88
CA GLY A 112 0.03 -5.93 8.83
C GLY A 112 0.96 -5.30 7.81
N VAL A 113 1.60 -6.17 7.03
CA VAL A 113 2.41 -5.78 5.89
C VAL A 113 2.33 -6.86 4.81
N LEU A 114 2.31 -6.43 3.57
CA LEU A 114 2.31 -7.28 2.39
C LEU A 114 3.61 -7.07 1.60
N PRO A 115 4.08 -8.07 0.83
CA PRO A 115 5.28 -7.95 0.00
C PRO A 115 5.06 -7.02 -1.20
N ALA A 116 6.13 -6.81 -1.97
CA ALA A 116 6.11 -6.00 -3.17
C ALA A 116 4.96 -6.36 -4.11
N GLU A 117 4.34 -5.33 -4.66
CA GLU A 117 3.34 -5.46 -5.71
C GLU A 117 3.94 -5.87 -7.05
N GLY A 118 3.10 -6.06 -8.07
CA GLY A 118 3.55 -6.11 -9.45
C GLY A 118 4.01 -4.73 -9.92
N GLY A 119 5.08 -4.66 -10.73
CA GLY A 119 5.58 -3.39 -11.27
C GLY A 119 4.71 -2.84 -12.38
N GLY A 120 3.79 -3.65 -12.89
CA GLY A 120 2.78 -3.28 -13.87
C GLY A 120 2.55 -4.32 -14.96
N TRP A 121 1.36 -4.26 -15.51
CA TRP A 121 0.87 -5.03 -16.64
C TRP A 121 0.87 -4.16 -17.89
N PHE A 122 1.45 -4.65 -18.96
CA PHE A 122 1.62 -3.91 -20.22
C PHE A 122 1.08 -4.71 -21.39
N ARG A 123 0.47 -4.03 -22.38
CA ARG A 123 0.00 -4.65 -23.62
C ARG A 123 1.12 -4.86 -24.64
N ALA A 124 2.22 -4.13 -24.49
CA ALA A 124 3.44 -4.25 -25.28
C ALA A 124 4.67 -4.21 -24.36
N PRO A 125 5.81 -4.73 -24.76
CA PRO A 125 7.02 -4.66 -23.96
C PRO A 125 7.48 -3.20 -23.78
N VAL A 126 8.11 -2.92 -22.64
CA VAL A 126 8.74 -1.65 -22.29
C VAL A 126 10.23 -1.93 -22.10
N GLU A 127 11.04 -1.51 -23.03
CA GLU A 127 12.48 -1.85 -23.09
C GLU A 127 13.36 -0.64 -22.78
N THR A 128 12.87 0.58 -23.03
CA THR A 128 13.59 1.83 -22.86
C THR A 128 12.75 2.88 -22.11
N VAL A 129 13.40 3.91 -21.59
CA VAL A 129 12.71 5.05 -20.96
C VAL A 129 11.78 5.75 -21.96
N ALA A 130 12.12 5.78 -23.24
CA ALA A 130 11.31 6.40 -24.28
C ALA A 130 9.95 5.69 -24.47
N ASP A 131 9.86 4.40 -24.17
CA ASP A 131 8.60 3.64 -24.25
C ASP A 131 7.57 4.07 -23.20
N LEU A 132 8.00 4.80 -22.17
CA LEU A 132 7.13 5.36 -21.15
C LEU A 132 6.49 6.69 -21.57
N ASP A 133 7.10 7.44 -22.50
CA ASP A 133 6.61 8.74 -22.90
C ASP A 133 5.25 8.65 -23.61
N GLY A 134 4.26 9.38 -23.10
CA GLY A 134 2.89 9.36 -23.58
C GLY A 134 2.09 8.08 -23.27
N LEU A 135 2.67 7.10 -22.55
CA LEU A 135 1.98 5.86 -22.19
C LEU A 135 0.78 6.13 -21.29
N ALA A 136 -0.42 5.80 -21.74
CA ALA A 136 -1.63 5.85 -20.92
C ALA A 136 -1.62 4.65 -19.95
N MET A 137 -1.48 4.90 -18.66
CA MET A 137 -1.34 3.85 -17.64
C MET A 137 -2.20 4.13 -16.42
N ARG A 138 -2.91 3.12 -15.92
CA ARG A 138 -3.49 3.22 -14.58
C ARG A 138 -2.36 3.13 -13.56
N ALA A 139 -2.25 4.16 -12.74
CA ALA A 139 -1.29 4.22 -11.64
C ALA A 139 -1.83 5.03 -10.46
N PHE A 140 -1.27 4.79 -9.27
CA PHE A 140 -1.74 5.37 -8.01
C PHE A 140 -0.61 5.98 -7.19
N GLY A 141 -0.95 6.99 -6.37
CA GLY A 141 -0.07 7.56 -5.35
C GLY A 141 1.28 8.08 -5.89
N TYR A 142 2.33 7.86 -5.14
CA TYR A 142 3.69 8.29 -5.51
C TYR A 142 4.22 7.58 -6.76
N GLY A 143 3.79 6.34 -7.01
CA GLY A 143 4.09 5.65 -8.26
C GLY A 143 3.59 6.42 -9.47
N ALA A 144 2.34 6.92 -9.42
CA ALA A 144 1.76 7.73 -10.48
C ALA A 144 2.50 9.07 -10.70
N LEU A 145 2.91 9.73 -9.61
CA LEU A 145 3.69 10.98 -9.68
C LEU A 145 5.06 10.74 -10.32
N THR A 146 5.74 9.68 -9.90
CA THR A 146 7.05 9.27 -10.44
C THR A 146 6.98 8.92 -11.93
N LEU A 147 5.97 8.15 -12.34
CA LEU A 147 5.74 7.82 -13.74
C LEU A 147 5.43 9.04 -14.60
N ARG A 148 4.64 9.99 -14.05
CA ARG A 148 4.33 11.25 -14.74
C ARG A 148 5.59 12.07 -15.03
N ALA A 149 6.57 12.07 -14.14
CA ALA A 149 7.84 12.76 -14.36
C ALA A 149 8.64 12.19 -15.54
N LEU A 150 8.36 10.94 -15.96
CA LEU A 150 8.94 10.31 -17.15
C LEU A 150 8.01 10.34 -18.38
N GLY A 151 6.97 11.17 -18.38
CA GLY A 151 6.08 11.36 -19.52
C GLY A 151 4.87 10.41 -19.58
N VAL A 152 4.73 9.47 -18.64
CA VAL A 152 3.52 8.63 -18.55
C VAL A 152 2.30 9.50 -18.28
N VAL A 153 1.16 9.15 -18.86
CA VAL A 153 -0.15 9.76 -18.63
C VAL A 153 -0.93 8.88 -17.65
N PRO A 154 -0.88 9.15 -16.32
CA PRO A 154 -1.52 8.30 -15.33
C PRO A 154 -3.04 8.53 -15.27
N TYR A 155 -3.78 7.44 -15.16
CA TYR A 155 -5.21 7.38 -14.93
C TYR A 155 -5.48 6.77 -13.55
N GLU A 156 -6.27 7.45 -12.75
CA GLU A 156 -6.75 6.90 -11.48
C GLU A 156 -8.10 6.21 -11.72
N LEU A 157 -8.08 4.88 -11.82
CA LEU A 157 -9.25 4.06 -12.06
C LEU A 157 -9.49 3.09 -10.89
N PRO A 158 -10.75 2.90 -10.47
CA PRO A 158 -11.09 1.86 -9.50
C PRO A 158 -10.86 0.46 -10.10
N ALA A 159 -10.66 -0.54 -9.24
CA ALA A 159 -10.32 -1.91 -9.63
C ALA A 159 -11.24 -2.49 -10.73
N ALA A 160 -12.55 -2.25 -10.62
CA ALA A 160 -13.54 -2.79 -11.57
C ALA A 160 -13.41 -2.22 -12.99
N ASP A 161 -12.80 -1.04 -13.15
CA ASP A 161 -12.69 -0.34 -14.42
C ASP A 161 -11.35 -0.58 -15.12
N ILE A 162 -10.36 -1.16 -14.45
CA ILE A 162 -9.00 -1.36 -14.98
C ILE A 162 -9.03 -2.32 -16.18
N ARG A 163 -9.60 -3.52 -16.00
CA ARG A 163 -9.70 -4.52 -17.04
C ARG A 163 -10.47 -4.01 -18.27
N PRO A 164 -11.67 -3.42 -18.14
CA PRO A 164 -12.37 -2.81 -19.29
C PRO A 164 -11.58 -1.70 -19.99
N ALA A 165 -10.81 -0.90 -19.25
CA ALA A 165 -9.96 0.14 -19.82
C ALA A 165 -8.79 -0.43 -20.64
N LEU A 166 -8.18 -1.53 -20.17
CA LEU A 166 -7.17 -2.28 -20.94
C LEU A 166 -7.77 -2.92 -22.18
N ASP A 167 -8.92 -3.61 -22.06
CA ASP A 167 -9.58 -4.30 -23.17
C ASP A 167 -9.98 -3.34 -24.31
N THR A 168 -10.46 -2.14 -23.96
CA THR A 168 -10.85 -1.11 -24.94
C THR A 168 -9.67 -0.31 -25.49
N GLY A 169 -8.49 -0.40 -24.87
CA GLY A 169 -7.32 0.40 -25.24
C GLY A 169 -7.38 1.85 -24.74
N LEU A 170 -8.25 2.17 -23.79
CA LEU A 170 -8.24 3.47 -23.10
C LEU A 170 -6.93 3.67 -22.35
N ILE A 171 -6.40 2.60 -21.77
CA ILE A 171 -5.06 2.53 -21.19
C ILE A 171 -4.27 1.41 -21.86
N ALA A 172 -2.97 1.56 -21.94
CA ALA A 172 -2.04 0.57 -22.49
C ALA A 172 -1.32 -0.23 -21.41
N ALA A 173 -1.36 0.23 -20.16
CA ALA A 173 -0.74 -0.41 -19.02
C ALA A 173 -1.52 -0.14 -17.71
N ALA A 174 -1.30 -0.98 -16.72
CA ALA A 174 -1.86 -0.79 -15.38
C ALA A 174 -0.95 -1.42 -14.32
N GLU A 175 -0.73 -0.75 -13.21
CA GLU A 175 -0.37 -1.35 -11.93
C GLU A 175 -1.60 -1.33 -11.02
N PHE A 176 -1.71 -2.28 -10.10
CA PHE A 176 -2.83 -2.26 -9.16
C PHE A 176 -2.43 -2.80 -7.80
N SER A 177 -1.91 -4.03 -7.74
CA SER A 177 -1.60 -4.65 -6.45
C SER A 177 -0.65 -5.84 -6.60
N LEU A 178 -0.79 -6.80 -5.69
CA LEU A 178 -0.07 -8.06 -5.71
C LEU A 178 -0.48 -8.93 -6.91
N PRO A 179 0.44 -9.68 -7.53
CA PRO A 179 0.13 -10.59 -8.63
C PRO A 179 -1.08 -11.50 -8.40
N SER A 180 -1.30 -11.97 -7.17
CA SER A 180 -2.47 -12.81 -6.85
C SER A 180 -3.79 -12.06 -6.90
N ILE A 181 -3.80 -10.77 -6.56
CA ILE A 181 -4.97 -9.90 -6.64
C ILE A 181 -5.22 -9.51 -8.09
N ASP A 182 -4.17 -9.18 -8.82
CA ASP A 182 -4.23 -8.86 -10.26
C ASP A 182 -4.77 -10.04 -11.08
N ALA A 183 -4.45 -11.28 -10.66
CA ALA A 183 -5.01 -12.50 -11.25
C ALA A 183 -6.54 -12.57 -11.10
N ASP A 184 -7.06 -12.16 -9.93
CA ASP A 184 -8.50 -12.14 -9.68
C ASP A 184 -9.23 -11.06 -10.51
N LEU A 185 -8.54 -9.96 -10.82
CA LEU A 185 -9.04 -8.92 -11.72
C LEU A 185 -8.90 -9.29 -13.20
N GLY A 186 -8.17 -10.37 -13.51
CA GLY A 186 -7.95 -10.83 -14.87
C GLY A 186 -7.05 -9.91 -15.69
N LEU A 187 -6.14 -9.15 -15.08
CA LEU A 187 -5.27 -8.21 -15.78
C LEU A 187 -4.35 -8.92 -16.78
N HIS A 188 -3.89 -10.14 -16.45
CA HIS A 188 -3.09 -11.01 -17.31
C HIS A 188 -3.78 -11.43 -18.62
N GLU A 189 -5.11 -11.38 -18.68
CA GLU A 189 -5.88 -11.71 -19.88
C GLU A 189 -5.96 -10.51 -20.85
N ALA A 190 -5.79 -9.28 -20.34
CA ALA A 190 -5.85 -8.05 -21.14
C ALA A 190 -4.47 -7.47 -21.48
N ALA A 191 -3.44 -7.80 -20.67
CA ALA A 191 -2.06 -7.32 -20.83
C ALA A 191 -1.09 -8.47 -20.58
N GLY A 192 -0.35 -8.87 -21.62
CA GLY A 192 0.48 -10.08 -21.62
C GLY A 192 1.88 -9.94 -21.03
N TYR A 193 2.29 -8.75 -20.61
CA TYR A 193 3.61 -8.47 -20.09
C TYR A 193 3.51 -8.00 -18.63
N LEU A 194 4.10 -8.74 -17.71
CA LEU A 194 4.21 -8.37 -16.30
C LEU A 194 5.67 -8.02 -15.99
N TYR A 195 5.89 -6.83 -15.41
CA TYR A 195 7.20 -6.42 -14.92
C TYR A 195 7.30 -6.55 -13.40
N LEU A 196 8.46 -6.99 -12.91
CA LEU A 196 8.76 -7.22 -11.50
C LEU A 196 10.15 -6.63 -11.14
N PRO A 197 10.39 -6.32 -9.86
CA PRO A 197 9.40 -6.16 -8.79
C PRO A 197 8.59 -4.87 -8.93
N GLY A 198 7.57 -4.69 -8.08
CA GLY A 198 6.86 -3.42 -7.94
C GLY A 198 7.72 -2.38 -7.24
N TRP A 199 8.50 -1.66 -8.01
CA TRP A 199 9.38 -0.58 -7.54
C TRP A 199 8.61 0.55 -6.85
N GLN A 200 7.34 0.76 -7.25
CA GLN A 200 6.47 1.80 -6.73
C GLN A 200 5.99 1.52 -5.31
N GLN A 201 5.87 0.23 -4.95
CA GLN A 201 5.31 -0.20 -3.67
C GLN A 201 5.93 -1.54 -3.23
N PRO A 202 7.19 -1.53 -2.72
CA PRO A 202 7.91 -2.73 -2.29
C PRO A 202 7.32 -3.40 -1.04
N ALA A 203 6.52 -2.65 -0.28
CA ALA A 203 5.74 -3.12 0.85
C ALA A 203 4.42 -2.36 0.91
N THR A 204 3.35 -3.00 1.41
CA THR A 204 2.06 -2.35 1.65
C THR A 204 1.66 -2.54 3.11
N SER A 205 1.52 -1.44 3.87
CA SER A 205 1.06 -1.53 5.25
C SER A 205 -0.44 -1.84 5.34
N LEU A 206 -0.83 -2.53 6.40
CA LEU A 206 -2.21 -2.69 6.81
C LEU A 206 -2.42 -2.09 8.19
N GLU A 207 -3.53 -1.41 8.38
CA GLU A 207 -3.84 -0.72 9.63
C GLU A 207 -5.28 -0.93 10.09
N LEU A 208 -5.46 -0.79 11.39
CA LEU A 208 -6.74 -0.52 12.01
C LEU A 208 -6.80 0.97 12.34
N LEU A 209 -7.76 1.68 11.76
CA LEU A 209 -8.00 3.11 11.99
C LEU A 209 -9.30 3.30 12.75
N MET A 210 -9.29 4.13 13.81
CA MET A 210 -10.49 4.43 14.61
C MET A 210 -10.41 5.83 15.23
N PRO A 211 -11.54 6.42 15.70
CA PRO A 211 -11.50 7.65 16.46
C PRO A 211 -10.65 7.47 17.72
N GLU A 212 -9.78 8.45 18.02
CA GLU A 212 -8.95 8.44 19.23
C GLU A 212 -9.78 8.31 20.51
N ARG A 213 -10.94 8.98 20.56
CA ARG A 213 -11.89 8.87 21.67
C ARG A 213 -12.39 7.44 21.91
N SER A 214 -12.60 6.68 20.81
CA SER A 214 -13.04 5.28 20.89
C SER A 214 -11.91 4.40 21.43
N TRP A 215 -10.67 4.60 20.96
CA TRP A 215 -9.51 3.91 21.49
C TRP A 215 -9.30 4.19 22.97
N ALA A 216 -9.38 5.46 23.38
CA ALA A 216 -9.22 5.87 24.78
C ALA A 216 -10.31 5.30 25.71
N ALA A 217 -11.51 5.04 25.19
CA ALA A 217 -12.62 4.46 25.96
C ALA A 217 -12.52 2.94 26.17
N LEU A 218 -11.62 2.24 25.43
CA LEU A 218 -11.40 0.81 25.62
C LEU A 218 -10.70 0.53 26.94
N SER A 219 -11.02 -0.63 27.56
CA SER A 219 -10.24 -1.13 28.70
C SER A 219 -8.81 -1.51 28.29
N ASP A 220 -7.89 -1.56 29.25
CA ASP A 220 -6.51 -2.01 29.01
C ASP A 220 -6.47 -3.43 28.43
N ASP A 221 -7.35 -4.33 28.92
CA ASP A 221 -7.45 -5.71 28.41
C ASP A 221 -7.87 -5.73 26.93
N HIS A 222 -8.83 -4.87 26.53
CA HIS A 222 -9.26 -4.79 25.13
C HIS A 222 -8.20 -4.17 24.24
N ARG A 223 -7.52 -3.10 24.69
CA ARG A 223 -6.38 -2.52 23.96
C ARG A 223 -5.28 -3.54 23.74
N SER A 224 -4.88 -4.26 24.81
CA SER A 224 -3.87 -5.32 24.71
C SER A 224 -4.28 -6.46 23.79
N ALA A 225 -5.58 -6.84 23.76
CA ALA A 225 -6.08 -7.85 22.85
C ALA A 225 -6.01 -7.40 21.39
N ILE A 226 -6.32 -6.15 21.10
CA ILE A 226 -6.25 -5.54 19.76
C ILE A 226 -4.78 -5.45 19.30
N GLU A 227 -3.88 -4.93 20.13
CA GLU A 227 -2.45 -4.82 19.81
C GLU A 227 -1.83 -6.20 19.52
N ALA A 228 -2.12 -7.18 20.37
CA ALA A 228 -1.64 -8.54 20.15
C ALA A 228 -2.27 -9.23 18.94
N ALA A 229 -3.48 -8.83 18.53
CA ALA A 229 -4.11 -9.29 17.27
C ALA A 229 -3.44 -8.65 16.06
N CYS A 230 -3.04 -7.38 16.13
CA CYS A 230 -2.24 -6.73 15.07
C CYS A 230 -0.93 -7.48 14.83
N GLU A 231 -0.19 -7.84 15.90
CA GLU A 231 1.06 -8.61 15.81
C GLU A 231 0.85 -9.99 15.13
N ALA A 232 -0.22 -10.68 15.50
CA ALA A 232 -0.55 -11.97 14.88
C ALA A 232 -0.92 -11.82 13.41
N THR A 233 -1.67 -10.77 13.07
CA THR A 233 -2.11 -10.50 11.70
C THR A 233 -0.97 -10.05 10.81
N LEU A 234 0.00 -9.31 11.33
CA LEU A 234 1.21 -8.94 10.59
C LEU A 234 1.96 -10.18 10.09
N SER A 235 2.23 -11.12 10.98
CA SER A 235 2.91 -12.36 10.62
C SER A 235 2.09 -13.21 9.65
N TRP A 236 0.78 -13.31 9.88
CA TRP A 236 -0.15 -14.06 9.03
C TRP A 236 -0.26 -13.46 7.63
N SER A 237 -0.48 -12.15 7.52
CA SER A 237 -0.68 -11.48 6.23
C SER A 237 0.53 -11.62 5.31
N LEU A 238 1.74 -11.48 5.87
CA LEU A 238 2.99 -11.63 5.12
C LEU A 238 3.18 -13.08 4.62
N ALA A 239 2.93 -14.08 5.48
CA ALA A 239 3.06 -15.47 5.10
C ALA A 239 2.07 -15.87 4.00
N MET A 240 0.79 -15.51 4.17
CA MET A 240 -0.27 -15.79 3.19
C MET A 240 -0.03 -15.08 1.86
N ALA A 241 0.43 -13.83 1.91
CA ALA A 241 0.74 -13.09 0.70
C ALA A 241 1.88 -13.77 -0.08
N ARG A 242 2.99 -14.12 0.58
CA ARG A 242 4.13 -14.78 -0.06
C ARG A 242 3.73 -16.09 -0.75
N GLU A 243 2.93 -16.94 -0.09
CA GLU A 243 2.42 -18.18 -0.66
C GLU A 243 1.61 -17.93 -1.93
N ARG A 244 0.67 -16.99 -1.87
CA ARG A 244 -0.22 -16.68 -2.99
C ARG A 244 0.50 -16.06 -4.18
N GLN A 245 1.57 -15.25 -3.93
CA GLN A 245 2.36 -14.67 -5.03
C GLN A 245 3.08 -15.77 -5.82
N VAL A 246 3.68 -16.74 -5.14
CA VAL A 246 4.33 -17.87 -5.81
C VAL A 246 3.35 -18.58 -6.72
N ALA A 247 2.18 -18.97 -6.21
CA ALA A 247 1.14 -19.64 -6.97
C ALA A 247 0.62 -18.82 -8.17
N ALA A 248 0.43 -17.51 -7.98
CA ALA A 248 -0.01 -16.61 -9.06
C ALA A 248 1.03 -16.51 -10.18
N LEU A 249 2.31 -16.34 -9.84
CA LEU A 249 3.38 -16.25 -10.83
C LEU A 249 3.60 -17.56 -11.60
N GLU A 250 3.45 -18.71 -10.94
CA GLU A 250 3.47 -20.01 -11.60
C GLU A 250 2.32 -20.16 -12.60
N ARG A 251 1.11 -19.75 -12.18
CA ARG A 251 -0.07 -19.73 -13.03
C ARG A 251 0.14 -18.84 -14.25
N PHE A 252 0.60 -17.61 -14.08
CA PHE A 252 0.85 -16.66 -15.18
C PHE A 252 1.81 -17.23 -16.21
N ARG A 253 2.92 -17.84 -15.77
CA ARG A 253 3.87 -18.48 -16.69
C ARG A 253 3.23 -19.65 -17.45
N ALA A 254 2.40 -20.44 -16.79
CA ALA A 254 1.67 -21.56 -17.44
C ALA A 254 0.64 -21.08 -18.46
N GLU A 255 0.04 -19.91 -18.26
CA GLU A 255 -0.92 -19.26 -19.15
C GLU A 255 -0.25 -18.42 -20.25
N GLY A 256 1.09 -18.39 -20.31
CA GLY A 256 1.86 -17.73 -21.37
C GLY A 256 2.12 -16.24 -21.15
N VAL A 257 1.91 -15.73 -19.93
CA VAL A 257 2.31 -14.35 -19.58
C VAL A 257 3.82 -14.24 -19.64
N MET A 258 4.31 -13.18 -20.25
CA MET A 258 5.72 -12.82 -20.27
C MET A 258 6.07 -12.03 -19.03
N VAL A 259 6.76 -12.70 -18.09
CA VAL A 259 7.21 -12.11 -16.83
C VAL A 259 8.64 -11.62 -17.01
N HIS A 260 8.85 -10.33 -16.86
CA HIS A 260 10.13 -9.64 -17.06
C HIS A 260 10.61 -8.95 -15.78
N ASP A 261 11.92 -8.88 -15.64
CA ASP A 261 12.54 -7.89 -14.76
C ASP A 261 12.60 -6.54 -15.49
N TRP A 262 12.54 -5.47 -14.71
CA TRP A 262 12.68 -4.13 -15.27
C TRP A 262 14.08 -3.91 -15.85
N PRO A 263 14.21 -3.26 -17.03
CA PRO A 263 15.51 -2.78 -17.51
C PRO A 263 16.14 -1.82 -16.50
N GLU A 264 17.44 -1.98 -16.25
CA GLU A 264 18.17 -1.16 -15.27
C GLU A 264 18.12 0.34 -15.60
N GLU A 265 18.17 0.70 -16.89
CA GLU A 265 18.04 2.09 -17.34
C GLU A 265 16.71 2.72 -16.89
N ILE A 266 15.61 1.96 -16.97
CA ILE A 266 14.29 2.41 -16.55
C ILE A 266 14.25 2.56 -15.04
N LEU A 267 14.74 1.57 -14.28
CA LEU A 267 14.82 1.68 -12.82
C LEU A 267 15.65 2.88 -12.37
N ALA A 268 16.77 3.13 -13.00
CA ALA A 268 17.61 4.28 -12.70
C ALA A 268 16.91 5.62 -13.01
N ALA A 269 16.14 5.69 -14.10
CA ALA A 269 15.35 6.88 -14.42
C ALA A 269 14.19 7.09 -13.42
N LEU A 270 13.48 6.02 -13.05
CA LEU A 270 12.41 6.06 -12.06
C LEU A 270 12.94 6.47 -10.68
N ARG A 271 14.10 5.98 -10.27
CA ARG A 271 14.74 6.37 -9.00
C ARG A 271 15.06 7.86 -8.95
N ARG A 272 15.66 8.41 -10.02
CA ARG A 272 15.90 9.86 -10.11
C ARG A 272 14.61 10.67 -10.05
N ALA A 273 13.59 10.26 -10.81
CA ALA A 273 12.30 10.92 -10.81
C ALA A 273 11.64 10.88 -9.40
N TRP A 274 11.75 9.75 -8.70
CA TRP A 274 11.26 9.63 -7.33
C TRP A 274 11.96 10.59 -6.37
N THR A 275 13.28 10.72 -6.47
CA THR A 275 14.05 11.64 -5.63
C THR A 275 13.55 13.09 -5.77
N GLU A 276 13.23 13.52 -6.99
CA GLU A 276 12.66 14.84 -7.24
C GLU A 276 11.23 14.95 -6.70
N VAL A 277 10.40 13.95 -6.93
CA VAL A 277 9.00 13.92 -6.46
C VAL A 277 8.93 14.01 -4.94
N ILE A 278 9.67 13.18 -4.21
CA ILE A 278 9.61 13.20 -2.74
C ILE A 278 10.14 14.51 -2.15
N ALA A 279 11.16 15.10 -2.76
CA ALA A 279 11.67 16.39 -2.33
C ALA A 279 10.64 17.52 -2.52
N GLU A 280 9.90 17.51 -3.64
CA GLU A 280 8.83 18.48 -3.89
C GLU A 280 7.63 18.28 -2.94
N GLU A 281 7.19 17.05 -2.72
CA GLU A 281 6.06 16.75 -1.84
C GLU A 281 6.40 17.04 -0.37
N ALA A 282 7.58 16.68 0.10
CA ALA A 282 8.05 16.99 1.45
C ALA A 282 8.19 18.51 1.69
N ALA A 283 8.55 19.28 0.66
CA ALA A 283 8.58 20.74 0.78
C ALA A 283 7.19 21.38 0.95
N ARG A 284 6.11 20.67 0.63
CA ARG A 284 4.72 21.15 0.74
C ARG A 284 4.06 20.78 2.06
N ASP A 285 4.49 19.71 2.72
CA ASP A 285 3.92 19.24 3.98
C ASP A 285 5.01 18.88 5.00
N ALA A 286 4.98 19.58 6.14
CA ALA A 286 5.98 19.41 7.20
C ALA A 286 5.92 18.04 7.90
N LEU A 287 4.73 17.39 7.98
CA LEU A 287 4.64 16.05 8.56
C LEU A 287 5.10 14.98 7.58
N LEU A 288 4.85 15.15 6.29
CA LEU A 288 5.47 14.29 5.28
C LEU A 288 7.00 14.42 5.31
N ALA A 289 7.52 15.65 5.42
CA ALA A 289 8.96 15.88 5.58
C ALA A 289 9.51 15.15 6.80
N ALA A 290 8.85 15.28 7.95
CA ALA A 290 9.27 14.62 9.18
C ALA A 290 9.21 13.08 9.07
N ALA A 291 8.18 12.53 8.43
CA ALA A 291 8.08 11.09 8.17
C ALA A 291 9.21 10.59 7.26
N TRP A 292 9.50 11.34 6.20
CA TRP A 292 10.59 11.01 5.28
C TRP A 292 11.96 11.10 5.96
N GLU A 293 12.21 12.15 6.74
CA GLU A 293 13.45 12.31 7.53
C GLU A 293 13.62 11.17 8.55
N SER A 294 12.52 10.74 9.21
CA SER A 294 12.59 9.60 10.15
C SER A 294 13.00 8.31 9.45
N TYR A 295 12.45 8.07 8.23
CA TYR A 295 12.84 6.93 7.42
C TYR A 295 14.32 6.98 7.02
N LEU A 296 14.79 8.11 6.50
CA LEU A 296 16.20 8.27 6.11
C LEU A 296 17.14 8.06 7.31
N GLY A 297 16.82 8.66 8.48
CA GLY A 297 17.57 8.46 9.71
C GLY A 297 17.59 7.01 10.18
N HIS A 298 16.50 6.28 10.01
CA HIS A 298 16.42 4.85 10.29
C HIS A 298 17.37 4.04 9.39
N VAL A 299 17.33 4.26 8.08
CA VAL A 299 18.20 3.58 7.09
C VAL A 299 19.67 3.83 7.39
N GLU A 300 20.06 5.07 7.69
CA GLU A 300 21.42 5.41 8.08
C GLU A 300 21.87 4.67 9.36
N SER A 301 20.99 4.58 10.35
CA SER A 301 21.29 3.91 11.62
C SER A 301 21.55 2.41 11.47
N GLN A 302 20.93 1.77 10.48
CA GLN A 302 21.07 0.34 10.20
C GLN A 302 22.36 0.00 9.41
N GLY A 303 23.10 1.01 8.94
CA GLY A 303 24.31 0.81 8.13
C GLY A 303 24.05 0.13 6.79
N SER A 304 22.80 -0.05 6.40
CA SER A 304 22.37 -0.48 5.08
C SER A 304 22.24 0.75 4.20
N ALA A 305 22.48 0.62 2.90
CA ALA A 305 22.43 1.61 1.82
C ALA A 305 22.36 3.05 2.34
N THR A 306 23.30 3.86 2.05
CA THR A 306 23.37 5.23 2.55
C THR A 306 22.08 5.98 2.17
N ALA A 307 21.64 6.93 2.99
CA ALA A 307 20.66 7.94 2.56
C ALA A 307 21.00 8.52 1.17
N GLN A 308 22.26 8.43 0.78
CA GLN A 308 22.85 8.74 -0.52
C GLN A 308 22.21 7.91 -1.66
N ASP A 309 21.85 6.64 -1.46
CA ASP A 309 21.20 5.81 -2.50
C ASP A 309 19.75 6.26 -2.80
N TYR A 310 19.22 7.15 -1.97
CA TYR A 310 17.91 7.80 -2.17
C TYR A 310 18.02 9.26 -2.61
N ILE A 311 19.22 9.84 -2.56
CA ILE A 311 19.51 11.26 -2.85
C ILE A 311 20.36 11.42 -4.12
N ASP A 312 21.20 10.45 -4.48
CA ASP A 312 22.01 10.38 -5.69
C ASP A 312 21.32 9.62 -6.82
#